data_eea22a9bb163783dda85b640b12ea2b7
#
_entry.id   eea22a9bb163783dda85b640b12ea2b7
#
_cell.length_a   1.000
_cell.length_b   1.000
_cell.length_c   1.000
_cell.angle_alpha   90.00
_cell.angle_beta   90.00
_cell.angle_gamma   90.00
#
_symmetry.space_group_name_H-M   'P 1'
#
loop_
_entity.id
_entity.type
_entity.pdbx_description
1 polymer ?
#
loop_
_entity_poly.entity_id
_entity_poly.type
_entity_poly.pdbx_seq_one_letter_code
_entity_poly.pdbx_strand_id
1 'polypeptide(L)'
;MQKTRESFLVYLGKAMIYLVYAHPYPSQSRANRVLLDAVRDLPGIEVCSLYDRYPDFGIDIVAEQAALSRARLVIWMHPVFWYSVPGLLKHWFDKVLSYGWAYGDGGAALRGKDCLWVATTGGKLETYSVEGIHQRPFVDFTRPIEETARFCGMNWLEPSILHGAHEMEAPQLAAGGLQLRERLETWLATHGGDAGTAGAGP
;
A
#
# COMPACT_ATOMS: atom_id res chain seq x y z
N MET A 1 0.04 29.33 14.89
CA MET A 1 -0.65 29.04 13.62
C MET A 1 0.22 29.25 12.37
N GLN A 2 1.31 30.00 12.39
CA GLN A 2 2.17 30.23 11.21
C GLN A 2 3.17 29.09 10.96
N LYS A 3 3.72 28.46 12.03
CA LYS A 3 4.65 27.32 11.91
C LYS A 3 4.05 26.07 11.23
N THR A 4 2.74 25.86 11.34
CA THR A 4 2.03 24.72 10.71
C THR A 4 1.89 24.89 9.19
N ARG A 5 1.83 26.12 8.69
CA ARG A 5 1.71 26.43 7.26
C ARG A 5 3.04 26.32 6.51
N GLU A 6 4.15 26.69 7.14
CA GLU A 6 5.48 26.57 6.53
C GLU A 6 5.95 25.11 6.48
N SER A 7 5.66 24.28 7.50
CA SER A 7 5.87 22.85 7.43
C SER A 7 5.08 22.18 6.30
N PHE A 8 3.85 22.66 6.04
CA PHE A 8 2.98 22.15 4.97
C PHE A 8 3.54 22.45 3.56
N LEU A 9 4.23 23.57 3.36
CA LEU A 9 4.80 23.98 2.07
C LEU A 9 6.10 23.22 1.73
N VAL A 10 6.84 22.71 2.71
CA VAL A 10 8.05 21.89 2.50
C VAL A 10 7.71 20.48 2.01
N TYR A 11 6.48 20.00 2.29
CA TYR A 11 6.00 18.69 1.80
C TYR A 11 5.59 18.66 0.32
N LEU A 12 5.47 19.80 -0.35
CA LEU A 12 5.04 19.89 -1.76
C LEU A 12 6.07 19.38 -2.78
N GLY A 13 7.21 18.81 -2.34
CA GLY A 13 8.29 18.40 -3.23
C GLY A 13 8.61 16.89 -3.30
N LYS A 14 8.13 16.05 -2.35
CA LYS A 14 8.44 14.60 -2.36
C LYS A 14 7.25 13.80 -1.85
N ALA A 15 6.71 12.91 -2.69
CA ALA A 15 5.76 11.90 -2.24
C ALA A 15 6.45 11.02 -1.18
N MET A 16 5.87 10.98 0.04
CA MET A 16 6.35 10.14 1.12
C MET A 16 5.69 8.76 1.10
N ILE A 17 4.49 8.70 0.53
CA ILE A 17 3.67 7.50 0.41
C ILE A 17 3.45 7.22 -1.07
N TYR A 18 3.80 6.03 -1.52
CA TYR A 18 3.43 5.53 -2.84
C TYR A 18 2.38 4.43 -2.69
N LEU A 19 1.14 4.72 -3.12
CA LEU A 19 0.01 3.80 -3.03
C LEU A 19 -0.24 3.16 -4.39
N VAL A 20 0.05 1.87 -4.49
CA VAL A 20 -0.23 1.02 -5.65
C VAL A 20 -1.63 0.43 -5.47
N TYR A 21 -2.60 0.98 -6.21
CA TYR A 21 -3.99 0.53 -6.20
C TYR A 21 -4.23 -0.45 -7.34
N ALA A 22 -4.69 -1.66 -7.03
CA ALA A 22 -4.92 -2.70 -8.01
C ALA A 22 -6.31 -3.33 -7.90
N HIS A 23 -7.29 -2.75 -8.59
CA HIS A 23 -8.64 -3.31 -8.68
C HIS A 23 -9.01 -3.56 -10.14
N PRO A 24 -9.24 -4.84 -10.57
CA PRO A 24 -9.53 -5.17 -11.98
C PRO A 24 -10.78 -4.51 -12.54
N TYR A 25 -11.73 -4.19 -11.66
CA TYR A 25 -13.00 -3.55 -12.01
C TYR A 25 -13.23 -2.30 -11.15
N PRO A 26 -12.45 -1.20 -11.37
CA PRO A 26 -12.48 -0.04 -10.47
C PRO A 26 -13.86 0.64 -10.42
N SER A 27 -14.64 0.61 -11.50
CA SER A 27 -16.00 1.13 -11.53
C SER A 27 -17.00 0.33 -10.69
N GLN A 28 -16.72 -0.95 -10.44
CA GLN A 28 -17.55 -1.85 -9.61
C GLN A 28 -17.02 -1.96 -8.18
N SER A 29 -15.86 -1.39 -7.90
CA SER A 29 -15.26 -1.39 -6.57
C SER A 29 -16.09 -0.53 -5.62
N ARG A 30 -16.61 -1.14 -4.55
CA ARG A 30 -17.32 -0.43 -3.49
C ARG A 30 -16.39 -0.16 -2.31
N ALA A 31 -15.89 -1.20 -1.69
CA ALA A 31 -15.05 -1.10 -0.50
C ALA A 31 -13.68 -0.47 -0.79
N ASN A 32 -12.94 -1.00 -1.78
CA ASN A 32 -11.63 -0.44 -2.11
C ASN A 32 -11.70 1.01 -2.58
N ARG A 33 -12.80 1.43 -3.25
CA ARG A 33 -12.99 2.83 -3.62
C ARG A 33 -13.15 3.71 -2.38
N VAL A 34 -13.98 3.32 -1.40
CA VAL A 34 -14.16 4.07 -0.15
C VAL A 34 -12.83 4.20 0.60
N LEU A 35 -12.05 3.12 0.69
CA LEU A 35 -10.71 3.16 1.31
C LEU A 35 -9.77 4.11 0.56
N LEU A 36 -9.73 4.02 -0.77
CA LEU A 36 -8.90 4.89 -1.60
C LEU A 36 -9.31 6.36 -1.49
N ASP A 37 -10.61 6.65 -1.60
CA ASP A 37 -11.15 8.02 -1.54
C ASP A 37 -10.90 8.67 -0.16
N ALA A 38 -10.85 7.87 0.91
CA ALA A 38 -10.54 8.36 2.25
C ALA A 38 -9.09 8.84 2.41
N VAL A 39 -8.15 8.40 1.58
CA VAL A 39 -6.72 8.68 1.76
C VAL A 39 -6.04 9.40 0.61
N ARG A 40 -6.64 9.40 -0.59
CA ARG A 40 -6.01 9.91 -1.81
C ARG A 40 -5.68 11.40 -1.80
N ASP A 41 -6.30 12.18 -0.92
CA ASP A 41 -6.08 13.61 -0.74
C ASP A 41 -5.08 13.95 0.38
N LEU A 42 -4.50 12.93 1.04
CA LEU A 42 -3.49 13.16 2.07
C LEU A 42 -2.24 13.83 1.47
N PRO A 43 -1.65 14.79 2.19
CA PRO A 43 -0.42 15.44 1.72
C PRO A 43 0.72 14.42 1.61
N GLY A 44 1.45 14.46 0.49
CA GLY A 44 2.59 13.59 0.25
C GLY A 44 2.25 12.16 -0.16
N ILE A 45 0.99 11.88 -0.53
CA ILE A 45 0.59 10.62 -1.16
C ILE A 45 0.61 10.74 -2.69
N GLU A 46 1.20 9.76 -3.34
CA GLU A 46 1.11 9.53 -4.79
C GLU A 46 0.38 8.23 -5.02
N VAL A 47 -0.74 8.28 -5.78
CA VAL A 47 -1.56 7.10 -6.08
C VAL A 47 -1.31 6.64 -7.50
N CYS A 48 -0.97 5.35 -7.66
CA CYS A 48 -0.91 4.66 -8.94
C CYS A 48 -2.06 3.65 -9.03
N SER A 49 -3.09 3.96 -9.82
CA SER A 49 -4.13 2.99 -10.19
C SER A 49 -3.62 2.13 -11.33
N LEU A 50 -3.20 0.89 -11.03
CA LEU A 50 -2.52 0.03 -12.01
C LEU A 50 -3.37 -0.26 -13.24
N TYR A 51 -4.65 -0.60 -13.04
CA TYR A 51 -5.53 -0.97 -14.16
C TYR A 51 -5.94 0.22 -15.03
N ASP A 52 -5.92 1.45 -14.48
CA ASP A 52 -6.12 2.66 -15.28
C ASP A 52 -4.85 3.07 -16.00
N ARG A 53 -3.69 2.88 -15.37
CA ARG A 53 -2.39 3.31 -15.89
C ARG A 53 -1.82 2.34 -16.93
N TYR A 54 -2.04 1.05 -16.72
CA TYR A 54 -1.48 -0.05 -17.53
C TYR A 54 -2.55 -1.03 -18.00
N PRO A 55 -3.57 -0.58 -18.76
CA PRO A 55 -4.69 -1.44 -19.16
C PRO A 55 -4.26 -2.59 -20.08
N ASP A 56 -3.12 -2.46 -20.76
CA ASP A 56 -2.50 -3.45 -21.64
C ASP A 56 -1.40 -4.29 -20.98
N PHE A 57 -1.21 -4.14 -19.64
CA PHE A 57 -0.13 -4.77 -18.87
C PHE A 57 1.29 -4.29 -19.24
N GLY A 58 1.42 -3.26 -20.06
CA GLY A 58 2.69 -2.65 -20.46
C GLY A 58 3.24 -1.72 -19.37
N ILE A 59 3.79 -2.29 -18.27
CA ILE A 59 4.26 -1.52 -17.12
C ILE A 59 5.53 -0.73 -17.48
N ASP A 60 5.51 0.58 -17.21
CA ASP A 60 6.70 1.43 -17.23
C ASP A 60 7.53 1.20 -15.94
N ILE A 61 8.44 0.25 -16.03
CA ILE A 61 9.30 -0.18 -14.93
C ILE A 61 10.11 1.00 -14.37
N VAL A 62 10.65 1.85 -15.25
CA VAL A 62 11.49 2.99 -14.85
C VAL A 62 10.68 4.01 -14.05
N ALA A 63 9.47 4.33 -14.50
CA ALA A 63 8.58 5.25 -13.81
C ALA A 63 8.16 4.68 -12.43
N GLU A 64 7.80 3.38 -12.35
CA GLU A 64 7.41 2.73 -11.11
C GLU A 64 8.57 2.68 -10.11
N GLN A 65 9.77 2.28 -10.54
CA GLN A 65 10.96 2.25 -9.70
C GLN A 65 11.36 3.65 -9.22
N ALA A 66 11.22 4.67 -10.06
CA ALA A 66 11.46 6.06 -9.66
C ALA A 66 10.47 6.54 -8.59
N ALA A 67 9.19 6.19 -8.71
CA ALA A 67 8.17 6.50 -7.69
C ALA A 67 8.47 5.78 -6.36
N LEU A 68 8.74 4.48 -6.41
CA LEU A 68 9.13 3.68 -5.26
C LEU A 68 10.39 4.21 -4.57
N SER A 69 11.38 4.68 -5.35
CA SER A 69 12.63 5.22 -4.80
C SER A 69 12.40 6.48 -3.95
N ARG A 70 11.43 7.32 -4.34
CA ARG A 70 11.06 8.54 -3.62
C ARG A 70 10.25 8.26 -2.34
N ALA A 71 9.48 7.19 -2.33
CA ALA A 71 8.60 6.85 -1.22
C ALA A 71 9.38 6.36 0.01
N ARG A 72 8.83 6.62 1.20
CA ARG A 72 9.23 6.03 2.48
C ARG A 72 8.26 4.93 2.92
N LEU A 73 6.99 5.08 2.55
CA LEU A 73 5.94 4.06 2.73
C LEU A 73 5.41 3.62 1.37
N VAL A 74 5.40 2.33 1.13
CA VAL A 74 4.75 1.70 -0.02
C VAL A 74 3.46 1.05 0.47
N ILE A 75 2.35 1.34 -0.19
CA ILE A 75 1.06 0.71 0.12
C ILE A 75 0.64 -0.16 -1.06
N TRP A 76 0.35 -1.43 -0.82
CA TRP A 76 -0.31 -2.31 -1.77
C TRP A 76 -1.78 -2.42 -1.39
N MET A 77 -2.67 -1.80 -2.20
CA MET A 77 -4.11 -1.74 -1.93
C MET A 77 -4.89 -2.48 -3.02
N HIS A 78 -5.62 -3.54 -2.62
CA HIS A 78 -6.37 -4.37 -3.57
C HIS A 78 -7.40 -5.28 -2.89
N PRO A 79 -8.40 -5.82 -3.63
CA PRO A 79 -9.21 -6.93 -3.15
C PRO A 79 -8.40 -8.24 -3.17
N VAL A 80 -8.62 -9.12 -2.20
CA VAL A 80 -8.08 -10.48 -2.26
C VAL A 80 -8.89 -11.29 -3.27
N PHE A 81 -8.23 -11.74 -4.33
CA PHE A 81 -8.80 -12.62 -5.34
C PHE A 81 -8.09 -13.96 -5.32
N TRP A 82 -8.87 -15.03 -5.14
CA TRP A 82 -8.32 -16.38 -5.09
C TRP A 82 -7.14 -16.50 -4.11
N TYR A 83 -7.35 -15.96 -2.90
CA TYR A 83 -6.37 -15.99 -1.79
C TYR A 83 -5.06 -15.26 -2.08
N SER A 84 -5.02 -14.40 -3.10
CA SER A 84 -3.81 -13.70 -3.56
C SER A 84 -4.14 -12.29 -4.06
N VAL A 85 -3.21 -11.72 -4.80
CA VAL A 85 -3.32 -10.41 -5.42
C VAL A 85 -3.96 -10.49 -6.82
N PRO A 86 -4.57 -9.41 -7.33
CA PRO A 86 -5.02 -9.31 -8.71
C PRO A 86 -3.87 -9.52 -9.72
N GLY A 87 -4.18 -10.08 -10.89
CA GLY A 87 -3.18 -10.49 -11.88
C GLY A 87 -2.21 -9.40 -12.30
N LEU A 88 -2.68 -8.17 -12.50
CA LEU A 88 -1.80 -7.05 -12.87
C LEU A 88 -0.87 -6.65 -11.71
N LEU A 89 -1.30 -6.76 -10.45
CA LEU A 89 -0.40 -6.51 -9.32
C LEU A 89 0.68 -7.59 -9.21
N LYS A 90 0.34 -8.86 -9.48
CA LYS A 90 1.35 -9.92 -9.55
C LYS A 90 2.36 -9.64 -10.66
N HIS A 91 1.87 -9.27 -11.84
CA HIS A 91 2.73 -8.89 -12.97
C HIS A 91 3.61 -7.69 -12.62
N TRP A 92 3.06 -6.69 -11.90
CA TRP A 92 3.82 -5.55 -11.41
C TRP A 92 4.94 -5.97 -10.46
N PHE A 93 4.69 -6.91 -9.51
CA PHE A 93 5.75 -7.47 -8.65
C PHE A 93 6.86 -8.09 -9.49
N ASP A 94 6.51 -8.92 -10.49
CA ASP A 94 7.48 -9.66 -11.31
C ASP A 94 8.34 -8.73 -12.18
N LYS A 95 7.81 -7.58 -12.58
CA LYS A 95 8.52 -6.64 -13.46
C LYS A 95 9.28 -5.57 -12.69
N VAL A 96 8.64 -4.97 -11.69
CA VAL A 96 9.18 -3.79 -11.00
C VAL A 96 10.16 -4.18 -9.91
N LEU A 97 9.89 -5.27 -9.16
CA LEU A 97 10.76 -5.77 -8.10
C LEU A 97 11.87 -6.65 -8.69
N SER A 98 12.74 -6.05 -9.51
CA SER A 98 13.75 -6.78 -10.28
C SER A 98 15.02 -7.06 -9.49
N TYR A 99 15.73 -8.14 -9.88
CA TYR A 99 17.06 -8.46 -9.38
C TYR A 99 18.03 -7.30 -9.64
N GLY A 100 18.93 -7.04 -8.68
CA GLY A 100 19.91 -5.97 -8.77
C GLY A 100 19.34 -4.57 -8.49
N TRP A 101 18.00 -4.44 -8.33
CA TRP A 101 17.35 -3.21 -7.92
C TRP A 101 16.60 -3.38 -6.59
N ALA A 102 15.62 -4.28 -6.51
CA ALA A 102 14.83 -4.52 -5.31
C ALA A 102 15.49 -5.53 -4.36
N TYR A 103 16.19 -6.52 -4.90
CA TYR A 103 16.82 -7.61 -4.16
C TYR A 103 18.04 -8.16 -4.90
N GLY A 104 18.79 -9.05 -4.25
CA GLY A 104 20.01 -9.67 -4.80
C GLY A 104 21.21 -8.73 -4.77
N ASP A 105 22.26 -9.06 -5.55
CA ASP A 105 23.51 -8.33 -5.57
C ASP A 105 23.29 -6.87 -6.04
N GLY A 106 23.59 -5.91 -5.18
CA GLY A 106 23.37 -4.48 -5.44
C GLY A 106 21.93 -4.00 -5.24
N GLY A 107 20.95 -4.91 -5.13
CA GLY A 107 19.54 -4.59 -4.97
C GLY A 107 19.19 -4.15 -3.55
N ALA A 108 19.04 -2.84 -3.33
CA ALA A 108 18.75 -2.25 -2.02
C ALA A 108 17.79 -1.05 -2.10
N ALA A 109 17.15 -0.81 -3.23
CA ALA A 109 16.35 0.38 -3.46
C ALA A 109 15.14 0.51 -2.52
N LEU A 110 14.64 -0.61 -1.98
CA LEU A 110 13.50 -0.67 -1.07
C LEU A 110 13.89 -0.91 0.39
N ARG A 111 15.17 -1.11 0.68
CA ARG A 111 15.64 -1.43 2.03
C ARG A 111 15.28 -0.34 3.03
N GLY A 112 14.67 -0.75 4.15
CA GLY A 112 14.30 0.14 5.25
C GLY A 112 13.05 0.99 4.99
N LYS A 113 12.42 0.89 3.80
CA LYS A 113 11.11 1.51 3.55
C LYS A 113 10.02 0.70 4.26
N ASP A 114 8.98 1.40 4.70
CA ASP A 114 7.81 0.73 5.25
C ASP A 114 6.92 0.18 4.14
N CYS A 115 6.31 -0.98 4.39
CA CYS A 115 5.32 -1.58 3.50
C CYS A 115 4.03 -1.86 4.25
N LEU A 116 2.91 -1.29 3.78
CA LEU A 116 1.58 -1.53 4.31
C LEU A 116 0.72 -2.26 3.28
N TRP A 117 0.20 -3.41 3.67
CA TRP A 117 -0.82 -4.09 2.89
C TRP A 117 -2.22 -3.64 3.31
N VAL A 118 -2.99 -3.14 2.36
CA VAL A 118 -4.39 -2.75 2.54
C VAL A 118 -5.24 -3.63 1.64
N ALA A 119 -6.06 -4.48 2.21
CA ALA A 119 -6.85 -5.40 1.40
C ALA A 119 -8.30 -5.52 1.87
N THR A 120 -9.15 -5.96 0.95
CA THR A 120 -10.54 -6.32 1.25
C THR A 120 -10.80 -7.77 0.90
N THR A 121 -11.61 -8.46 1.69
CA THR A 121 -12.07 -9.83 1.39
C THR A 121 -13.58 -9.86 1.21
N GLY A 122 -14.08 -10.75 0.34
CA GLY A 122 -15.51 -11.03 0.24
C GLY A 122 -16.04 -11.77 1.47
N GLY A 123 -15.27 -12.75 1.98
CA GLY A 123 -15.59 -13.51 3.19
C GLY A 123 -15.38 -12.71 4.47
N LYS A 124 -16.22 -12.96 5.46
CA LYS A 124 -16.06 -12.43 6.83
C LYS A 124 -14.85 -13.07 7.52
N LEU A 125 -14.34 -12.42 8.57
CA LEU A 125 -13.18 -12.91 9.31
C LEU A 125 -13.40 -14.33 9.87
N GLU A 126 -14.61 -14.63 10.35
CA GLU A 126 -14.96 -15.94 10.93
C GLU A 126 -14.83 -17.09 9.93
N THR A 127 -14.94 -16.79 8.62
CA THR A 127 -14.75 -17.81 7.58
C THR A 127 -13.29 -18.26 7.45
N TYR A 128 -12.34 -17.44 7.94
CA TYR A 128 -10.91 -17.69 7.99
C TYR A 128 -10.48 -18.19 9.37
N SER A 129 -11.06 -19.29 9.81
CA SER A 129 -10.71 -19.99 11.06
C SER A 129 -10.59 -21.49 10.81
N VAL A 130 -10.13 -22.23 11.80
CA VAL A 130 -10.03 -23.69 11.70
C VAL A 130 -11.41 -24.34 11.52
N GLU A 131 -12.44 -23.76 12.12
CA GLU A 131 -13.84 -24.19 12.04
C GLU A 131 -14.57 -23.55 10.84
N GLY A 132 -14.00 -22.53 10.23
CA GLY A 132 -14.57 -21.82 9.09
C GLY A 132 -14.42 -22.55 7.77
N ILE A 133 -15.06 -22.05 6.72
CA ILE A 133 -15.05 -22.68 5.38
C ILE A 133 -13.64 -22.80 4.80
N HIS A 134 -12.71 -21.90 5.17
CA HIS A 134 -11.34 -21.95 4.70
C HIS A 134 -10.43 -22.86 5.52
N GLN A 135 -10.88 -23.34 6.68
CA GLN A 135 -10.18 -24.25 7.59
C GLN A 135 -8.74 -23.82 7.93
N ARG A 136 -8.49 -22.50 7.90
CA ARG A 136 -7.21 -21.87 8.26
C ARG A 136 -7.37 -20.40 8.54
N PRO A 137 -6.53 -19.80 9.41
CA PRO A 137 -6.58 -18.39 9.73
C PRO A 137 -6.16 -17.52 8.53
N PHE A 138 -6.67 -16.30 8.46
CA PHE A 138 -6.37 -15.37 7.35
C PHE A 138 -4.88 -15.06 7.24
N VAL A 139 -4.15 -15.08 8.35
CA VAL A 139 -2.68 -14.83 8.36
C VAL A 139 -1.91 -15.77 7.43
N ASP A 140 -2.40 -16.97 7.17
CA ASP A 140 -1.74 -17.90 6.23
C ASP A 140 -1.75 -17.37 4.80
N PHE A 141 -2.72 -16.52 4.44
CA PHE A 141 -2.81 -15.88 3.13
C PHE A 141 -2.01 -14.57 3.07
N THR A 142 -1.59 -14.00 4.21
CA THR A 142 -0.76 -12.80 4.24
C THR A 142 0.71 -13.10 3.98
N ARG A 143 1.17 -14.30 4.33
CA ARG A 143 2.59 -14.70 4.28
C ARG A 143 3.27 -14.45 2.94
N PRO A 144 2.70 -14.81 1.77
CA PRO A 144 3.39 -14.57 0.48
C PRO A 144 3.61 -13.08 0.20
N ILE A 145 2.69 -12.21 0.66
CA ILE A 145 2.78 -10.76 0.46
C ILE A 145 3.82 -10.18 1.42
N GLU A 146 3.78 -10.61 2.68
CA GLU A 146 4.78 -10.25 3.69
C GLU A 146 6.20 -10.65 3.25
N GLU A 147 6.38 -11.90 2.79
CA GLU A 147 7.68 -12.38 2.32
C GLU A 147 8.19 -11.59 1.11
N THR A 148 7.30 -11.16 0.20
CA THR A 148 7.68 -10.30 -0.92
C THR A 148 8.26 -8.97 -0.41
N ALA A 149 7.62 -8.34 0.59
CA ALA A 149 8.10 -7.10 1.18
C ALA A 149 9.43 -7.32 1.91
N ARG A 150 9.51 -8.34 2.77
CA ARG A 150 10.71 -8.65 3.56
C ARG A 150 11.91 -9.03 2.69
N PHE A 151 11.68 -9.81 1.63
CA PHE A 151 12.72 -10.20 0.70
C PHE A 151 13.33 -9.00 -0.05
N CYS A 152 12.55 -7.95 -0.27
CA CYS A 152 13.02 -6.67 -0.78
C CYS A 152 13.64 -5.75 0.31
N GLY A 153 13.73 -6.21 1.55
CA GLY A 153 14.31 -5.46 2.67
C GLY A 153 13.40 -4.38 3.26
N MET A 154 12.09 -4.43 2.96
CA MET A 154 11.11 -3.50 3.53
C MET A 154 10.69 -3.93 4.93
N ASN A 155 10.29 -2.94 5.76
CA ASN A 155 9.68 -3.17 7.06
C ASN A 155 8.20 -3.46 6.85
N TRP A 156 7.75 -4.68 7.19
CA TRP A 156 6.34 -5.03 7.10
C TRP A 156 5.56 -4.43 8.26
N LEU A 157 4.56 -3.61 7.92
CA LEU A 157 3.63 -3.07 8.90
C LEU A 157 2.42 -3.99 9.04
N GLU A 158 1.78 -3.95 10.21
CA GLU A 158 0.52 -4.70 10.43
C GLU A 158 -0.48 -4.39 9.31
N PRO A 159 -1.02 -5.38 8.59
CA PRO A 159 -1.96 -5.14 7.50
C PRO A 159 -3.26 -4.44 7.93
N SER A 160 -3.87 -3.68 7.02
CA SER A 160 -5.23 -3.15 7.17
C SER A 160 -6.18 -3.97 6.30
N ILE A 161 -6.90 -4.91 6.90
CA ILE A 161 -7.79 -5.82 6.17
C ILE A 161 -9.24 -5.53 6.51
N LEU A 162 -10.07 -5.31 5.50
CA LEU A 162 -11.51 -5.14 5.62
C LEU A 162 -12.21 -6.43 5.18
N HIS A 163 -12.60 -7.25 6.15
CA HIS A 163 -13.26 -8.53 5.90
C HIS A 163 -14.76 -8.37 5.65
N GLY A 164 -15.35 -9.22 4.80
CA GLY A 164 -16.78 -9.23 4.54
C GLY A 164 -17.27 -8.04 3.71
N ALA A 165 -16.43 -7.46 2.87
CA ALA A 165 -16.69 -6.22 2.13
C ALA A 165 -17.95 -6.25 1.25
N HIS A 166 -18.42 -7.44 0.84
CA HIS A 166 -19.66 -7.57 0.04
C HIS A 166 -20.92 -7.28 0.87
N GLU A 167 -20.91 -7.60 2.16
CA GLU A 167 -22.06 -7.48 3.05
C GLU A 167 -22.03 -6.19 3.90
N MET A 168 -20.91 -5.46 3.89
CA MET A 168 -20.77 -4.22 4.66
C MET A 168 -21.69 -3.13 4.15
N GLU A 169 -22.36 -2.46 5.07
CA GLU A 169 -23.14 -1.26 4.79
C GLU A 169 -22.25 -0.01 4.67
N ALA A 170 -22.79 1.06 4.06
CA ALA A 170 -22.04 2.29 3.82
C ALA A 170 -21.37 2.89 5.08
N PRO A 171 -22.03 2.91 6.27
CA PRO A 171 -21.38 3.40 7.50
C PRO A 171 -20.16 2.58 7.92
N GLN A 172 -20.20 1.26 7.75
CA GLN A 172 -19.09 0.37 8.10
C GLN A 172 -17.90 0.58 7.15
N LEU A 173 -18.17 0.73 5.85
CA LEU A 173 -17.14 1.06 4.86
C LEU A 173 -16.50 2.42 5.15
N ALA A 174 -17.32 3.43 5.47
CA ALA A 174 -16.84 4.76 5.83
C ALA A 174 -15.95 4.73 7.09
N ALA A 175 -16.34 3.94 8.11
CA ALA A 175 -15.53 3.75 9.31
C ALA A 175 -14.17 3.10 8.98
N GLY A 176 -14.13 2.09 8.10
CA GLY A 176 -12.89 1.49 7.63
C GLY A 176 -11.99 2.49 6.89
N GLY A 177 -12.59 3.36 6.06
CA GLY A 177 -11.88 4.45 5.39
C GLY A 177 -11.29 5.45 6.36
N LEU A 178 -12.06 5.87 7.38
CA LEU A 178 -11.59 6.78 8.42
C LEU A 178 -10.43 6.20 9.22
N GLN A 179 -10.52 4.93 9.64
CA GLN A 179 -9.44 4.24 10.36
C GLN A 179 -8.14 4.19 9.55
N LEU A 180 -8.25 3.89 8.23
CA LEU A 180 -7.09 3.90 7.37
C LEU A 180 -6.49 5.31 7.26
N ARG A 181 -7.32 6.34 7.11
CA ARG A 181 -6.89 7.74 7.06
C ARG A 181 -6.14 8.14 8.32
N GLU A 182 -6.72 7.92 9.50
CA GLU A 182 -6.11 8.22 10.80
C GLU A 182 -4.76 7.52 10.98
N ARG A 183 -4.67 6.27 10.53
CA ARG A 183 -3.42 5.51 10.55
C ARG A 183 -2.34 6.16 9.68
N LEU A 184 -2.67 6.58 8.47
CA LEU A 184 -1.71 7.23 7.56
C LEU A 184 -1.34 8.64 8.04
N GLU A 185 -2.28 9.40 8.59
CA GLU A 185 -2.00 10.70 9.22
C GLU A 185 -1.04 10.55 10.40
N THR A 186 -1.24 9.54 11.24
CA THR A 186 -0.32 9.20 12.35
C THR A 186 1.05 8.83 11.82
N TRP A 187 1.13 8.00 10.77
CA TRP A 187 2.40 7.63 10.16
C TRP A 187 3.11 8.85 9.57
N LEU A 188 2.41 9.74 8.87
CA LEU A 188 2.95 10.98 8.34
C LEU A 188 3.47 11.91 9.45
N ALA A 189 2.76 12.02 10.56
CA ALA A 189 3.16 12.85 11.69
C ALA A 189 4.47 12.35 12.33
N THR A 190 4.67 11.03 12.40
CA THR A 190 5.88 10.42 13.00
C THR A 190 7.08 10.41 12.07
N HIS A 191 6.88 10.36 10.75
CA HIS A 191 7.96 10.24 9.76
C HIS A 191 8.22 11.54 8.97
N GLY A 192 7.37 12.54 9.16
CA GLY A 192 7.46 13.82 8.43
C GLY A 192 8.54 14.78 8.93
N GLY A 193 9.11 14.55 10.10
CA GLY A 193 10.09 15.43 10.73
C GLY A 193 11.55 15.23 10.33
N ASP A 194 11.91 14.11 9.71
CA ASP A 194 13.31 13.68 9.53
C ASP A 194 14.00 14.17 8.24
N ALA A 195 13.45 15.18 7.56
CA ALA A 195 14.09 15.70 6.33
C ALA A 195 15.28 16.67 6.58
N GLY A 196 15.76 16.81 7.81
CA GLY A 196 16.66 17.91 8.21
C GLY A 196 18.04 17.58 8.80
N THR A 197 18.42 16.32 9.05
CA THR A 197 19.66 16.03 9.80
C THR A 197 20.60 14.99 9.20
N ALA A 198 20.65 14.83 7.90
CA ALA A 198 21.69 14.04 7.24
C ALA A 198 22.62 14.96 6.44
N GLY A 199 23.61 15.58 7.12
CA GLY A 199 24.62 16.33 6.39
C GLY A 199 25.36 17.39 7.20
N ALA A 200 26.04 16.99 8.29
CA ALA A 200 27.21 17.72 8.78
C ALA A 200 27.99 16.78 9.74
N GLY A 201 28.88 16.00 9.20
CA GLY A 201 29.95 15.34 9.92
C GLY A 201 31.27 15.85 9.38
N PRO A 202 32.26 16.06 10.25
CA PRO A 202 33.49 16.78 9.97
C PRO A 202 34.41 16.05 8.99
#